data_b0d81705099de08788ebb812f090d7fa
#
_entry.id   b0d81705099de08788ebb812f090d7fa
#
_cell.length_a   1.000
_cell.length_b   1.000
_cell.length_c   1.000
_cell.angle_alpha   90.00
_cell.angle_beta   90.00
_cell.angle_gamma   90.00
#
_symmetry.space_group_name_H-M   'P 1'
#
loop_
_entity.id
_entity.type
_entity.pdbx_description
1 polymer ?
#
loop_
_entity_poly.entity_id
_entity_poly.type
_entity_poly.pdbx_seq_one_letter_code
_entity_poly.pdbx_strand_id
1 'polypeptide(L)'
;MGLDLNHYRFASTSSFNPVETSKPGVYACGVLQGPKDIPIAVMEASAAAGAAASRLADSRYTLMKEQTFPEERDVSAEEPRIGVFVCHCGVNISSVVRVPEVVEYAKTLPNVTFVQDNLFSCSTDAQAQLVDIIKQQNL
;
A
#
# COMPACT_ATOMS: atom_id res chain seq x y z
N MET A 1 -12.72 -8.48 -19.40
CA MET A 1 -11.26 -8.54 -19.63
C MET A 1 -10.92 -9.03 -21.04
N GLY A 2 -11.80 -9.70 -21.80
CA GLY A 2 -11.57 -10.18 -23.17
C GLY A 2 -10.50 -11.27 -23.25
N LEU A 3 -10.49 -12.19 -22.31
CA LEU A 3 -9.64 -13.37 -22.30
C LEU A 3 -10.42 -14.54 -22.90
N ASP A 4 -9.72 -15.41 -23.65
CA ASP A 4 -10.29 -16.67 -24.09
C ASP A 4 -10.46 -17.60 -22.89
N LEU A 5 -11.60 -18.26 -22.85
CA LEU A 5 -11.94 -19.22 -21.80
C LEU A 5 -12.03 -20.63 -22.41
N ASN A 6 -11.64 -21.62 -21.62
CA ASN A 6 -11.88 -23.01 -21.97
C ASN A 6 -13.36 -23.38 -21.81
N HIS A 7 -13.74 -24.60 -22.17
CA HIS A 7 -15.14 -25.04 -22.11
C HIS A 7 -15.74 -25.08 -20.70
N TYR A 8 -14.90 -25.06 -19.65
CA TYR A 8 -15.31 -24.94 -18.26
C TYR A 8 -15.35 -23.49 -17.75
N ARG A 9 -15.10 -22.50 -18.62
CA ARG A 9 -15.07 -21.07 -18.32
C ARG A 9 -13.90 -20.60 -17.45
N PHE A 10 -12.82 -21.35 -17.39
CA PHE A 10 -11.55 -20.91 -16.84
C PHE A 10 -10.68 -20.25 -17.90
N ALA A 11 -9.73 -19.42 -17.51
CA ALA A 11 -8.78 -18.81 -18.44
C ALA A 11 -8.05 -19.90 -19.25
N SER A 12 -8.07 -19.77 -20.57
CA SER A 12 -7.37 -20.69 -21.47
C SER A 12 -5.89 -20.33 -21.51
N THR A 13 -5.03 -21.32 -21.26
CA THR A 13 -3.59 -21.26 -21.38
C THR A 13 -3.07 -22.46 -22.15
N SER A 14 -1.81 -22.45 -22.55
CA SER A 14 -1.21 -23.58 -23.25
C SER A 14 -0.31 -24.41 -22.33
N SER A 15 -0.08 -25.68 -22.71
CA SER A 15 0.82 -26.55 -21.94
C SER A 15 2.28 -26.06 -21.93
N PHE A 16 2.70 -25.34 -22.97
CA PHE A 16 4.07 -24.81 -23.08
C PHE A 16 4.21 -23.43 -22.44
N ASN A 17 3.10 -22.67 -22.35
CA ASN A 17 3.04 -21.37 -21.69
C ASN A 17 1.90 -21.38 -20.67
N PRO A 18 2.06 -22.08 -19.55
CA PRO A 18 0.96 -22.42 -18.65
C PRO A 18 0.38 -21.21 -17.87
N VAL A 19 1.07 -20.08 -17.87
CA VAL A 19 0.59 -18.87 -17.19
C VAL A 19 0.22 -17.75 -18.16
N GLU A 20 0.52 -17.88 -19.45
CA GLU A 20 0.16 -16.90 -20.47
C GLU A 20 -1.27 -17.08 -20.94
N THR A 21 -2.00 -15.98 -21.03
CA THR A 21 -3.36 -15.96 -21.55
C THR A 21 -3.39 -15.60 -23.05
N SER A 22 -4.56 -15.65 -23.67
CA SER A 22 -4.75 -15.17 -25.05
C SER A 22 -4.42 -13.69 -25.25
N LYS A 23 -4.30 -12.92 -24.16
CA LYS A 23 -4.01 -11.48 -24.22
C LYS A 23 -2.58 -11.21 -23.75
N PRO A 24 -1.71 -10.67 -24.63
CA PRO A 24 -0.33 -10.35 -24.27
C PRO A 24 -0.21 -9.43 -23.05
N GLY A 25 0.65 -9.79 -22.10
CA GLY A 25 0.86 -9.05 -20.85
C GLY A 25 -0.17 -9.32 -19.76
N VAL A 26 -1.10 -10.23 -19.99
CA VAL A 26 -2.04 -10.72 -18.99
C VAL A 26 -1.73 -12.18 -18.68
N TYR A 27 -1.43 -12.43 -17.42
CA TYR A 27 -1.05 -13.76 -16.92
C TYR A 27 -2.16 -14.30 -16.01
N ALA A 28 -2.33 -15.60 -16.00
CA ALA A 28 -3.28 -16.29 -15.12
C ALA A 28 -2.55 -17.36 -14.30
N CYS A 29 -2.97 -17.55 -13.05
CA CYS A 29 -2.47 -18.61 -12.16
C CYS A 29 -3.56 -19.07 -11.19
N GLY A 30 -3.34 -20.22 -10.58
CA GLY A 30 -4.24 -20.79 -9.58
C GLY A 30 -5.63 -21.10 -10.12
N VAL A 31 -6.64 -20.89 -9.31
CA VAL A 31 -8.04 -21.26 -9.62
C VAL A 31 -8.63 -20.53 -10.83
N LEU A 32 -8.02 -19.47 -11.31
CA LEU A 32 -8.47 -18.79 -12.53
C LEU A 32 -8.31 -19.68 -13.78
N GLN A 33 -7.40 -20.66 -13.75
CA GLN A 33 -7.17 -21.62 -14.82
C GLN A 33 -7.90 -22.94 -14.60
N GLY A 34 -8.38 -23.21 -13.39
CA GLY A 34 -9.08 -24.42 -13.01
C GLY A 34 -8.84 -24.82 -11.56
N PRO A 35 -9.54 -25.85 -11.05
CA PRO A 35 -9.29 -26.37 -9.72
C PRO A 35 -7.84 -26.87 -9.59
N LYS A 36 -7.17 -26.46 -8.51
CA LYS A 36 -5.75 -26.79 -8.26
C LYS A 36 -5.50 -26.90 -6.76
N ASP A 37 -4.47 -27.66 -6.41
CA ASP A 37 -3.96 -27.69 -5.05
C ASP A 37 -3.06 -26.48 -4.74
N ILE A 38 -2.73 -26.32 -3.46
CA ILE A 38 -1.92 -25.20 -2.97
C ILE A 38 -0.51 -25.19 -3.58
N PRO A 39 0.24 -26.31 -3.61
CA PRO A 39 1.57 -26.33 -4.22
C PRO A 39 1.60 -25.88 -5.68
N ILE A 40 0.66 -26.36 -6.49
CA ILE A 40 0.55 -25.97 -7.90
C ILE A 40 0.19 -24.49 -8.02
N ALA A 41 -0.74 -23.98 -7.22
CA ALA A 41 -1.12 -22.57 -7.23
C ALA A 41 0.06 -21.66 -6.89
N VAL A 42 0.91 -22.03 -5.93
CA VAL A 42 2.13 -21.27 -5.55
C VAL A 42 3.17 -21.33 -6.68
N MET A 43 3.37 -22.48 -7.28
CA MET A 43 4.29 -22.64 -8.41
C MET A 43 3.88 -21.77 -9.59
N GLU A 44 2.60 -21.78 -9.95
CA GLU A 44 2.06 -20.96 -11.04
C GLU A 44 2.11 -19.46 -10.73
N ALA A 45 1.85 -19.05 -9.48
CA ALA A 45 1.99 -17.66 -9.07
C ALA A 45 3.44 -17.18 -9.27
N SER A 46 4.42 -18.00 -8.90
CA SER A 46 5.84 -17.72 -9.12
C SER A 46 6.19 -17.64 -10.60
N ALA A 47 5.65 -18.55 -11.40
CA ALA A 47 5.83 -18.55 -12.86
C ALA A 47 5.22 -17.32 -13.52
N ALA A 48 4.01 -16.91 -13.11
CA ALA A 48 3.33 -15.71 -13.61
C ALA A 48 4.11 -14.44 -13.24
N ALA A 49 4.63 -14.35 -12.01
CA ALA A 49 5.48 -13.26 -11.58
C ALA A 49 6.79 -13.19 -12.40
N GLY A 50 7.42 -14.35 -12.66
CA GLY A 50 8.62 -14.44 -13.51
C GLY A 50 8.36 -14.00 -14.95
N ALA A 51 7.26 -14.44 -15.55
CA ALA A 51 6.86 -14.04 -16.89
C ALA A 51 6.56 -12.54 -16.99
N ALA A 52 5.85 -11.97 -16.02
CA ALA A 52 5.62 -10.54 -15.93
C ALA A 52 6.92 -9.74 -15.77
N ALA A 53 7.82 -10.19 -14.88
CA ALA A 53 9.12 -9.56 -14.67
C ALA A 53 10.00 -9.61 -15.92
N SER A 54 9.98 -10.70 -16.68
CA SER A 54 10.69 -10.84 -17.95
C SER A 54 10.18 -9.82 -18.99
N ARG A 55 8.86 -9.66 -19.08
CA ARG A 55 8.25 -8.70 -20.01
C ARG A 55 8.55 -7.26 -19.66
N LEU A 56 8.74 -6.96 -18.38
CA LEU A 56 9.05 -5.62 -17.87
C LEU A 56 10.56 -5.35 -17.76
N ALA A 57 11.42 -6.29 -18.19
CA ALA A 57 12.86 -6.21 -17.96
C ALA A 57 13.49 -4.92 -18.53
N ASP A 58 13.09 -4.52 -19.74
CA ASP A 58 13.61 -3.32 -20.40
C ASP A 58 13.11 -2.01 -19.77
N SER A 59 12.01 -2.09 -19.00
CA SER A 59 11.43 -0.94 -18.29
C SER A 59 11.84 -0.87 -16.82
N ARG A 60 12.74 -1.75 -16.37
CA ARG A 60 13.22 -1.73 -14.99
C ARG A 60 13.83 -0.40 -14.63
N TYR A 61 13.49 0.09 -13.45
CA TYR A 61 14.01 1.34 -12.89
C TYR A 61 13.60 2.62 -13.63
N THR A 62 12.89 2.55 -14.76
CA THR A 62 12.51 3.76 -15.52
C THR A 62 11.49 4.65 -14.81
N LEU A 63 10.72 4.08 -13.89
CA LEU A 63 9.72 4.81 -13.09
C LEU A 63 10.15 5.03 -11.63
N MET A 64 11.38 4.68 -11.30
CA MET A 64 11.92 4.97 -9.96
C MET A 64 12.05 6.49 -9.77
N LYS A 65 11.47 6.96 -8.69
CA LYS A 65 11.71 8.32 -8.20
C LYS A 65 12.70 8.23 -7.05
N GLU A 66 13.81 8.94 -7.16
CA GLU A 66 14.71 9.12 -6.02
C GLU A 66 13.97 9.93 -4.96
N GLN A 67 13.92 9.39 -3.75
CA GLN A 67 13.40 10.14 -2.61
C GLN A 67 14.47 11.11 -2.15
N THR A 68 14.16 12.40 -2.22
CA THR A 68 14.98 13.44 -1.61
C THR A 68 14.47 13.68 -0.19
N PHE A 69 15.37 13.53 0.78
CA PHE A 69 15.07 13.84 2.17
C PHE A 69 15.52 15.27 2.47
N PRO A 70 14.80 16.01 3.33
CA PRO A 70 15.27 17.29 3.84
C PRO A 70 16.57 17.08 4.63
N GLU A 71 17.38 18.15 4.75
CA GLU A 71 18.57 18.13 5.59
C GLU A 71 18.16 17.87 7.05
N GLU A 72 18.96 17.05 7.73
CA GLU A 72 18.76 16.77 9.15
C GLU A 72 18.99 18.04 9.97
N ARG A 73 18.06 18.34 10.87
CA ARG A 73 18.16 19.45 11.81
C ARG A 73 18.44 18.89 13.21
N ASP A 74 19.48 19.33 13.85
CA ASP A 74 19.72 18.99 15.26
C ASP A 74 18.75 19.79 16.15
N VAL A 75 17.83 19.09 16.77
CA VAL A 75 16.81 19.63 17.69
C VAL A 75 17.02 19.17 19.14
N SER A 76 18.15 18.55 19.46
CA SER A 76 18.42 17.94 20.77
C SER A 76 18.42 18.93 21.92
N ALA A 77 18.65 20.21 21.65
CA ALA A 77 18.61 21.28 22.62
C ALA A 77 17.28 22.08 22.69
N GLU A 78 16.32 21.73 21.84
CA GLU A 78 15.02 22.41 21.81
C GLU A 78 14.02 21.75 22.78
N GLU A 79 13.07 22.55 23.29
CA GLU A 79 11.95 22.01 24.08
C GLU A 79 11.07 21.12 23.17
N PRO A 80 10.65 19.93 23.64
CA PRO A 80 9.84 19.01 22.86
C PRO A 80 8.51 19.64 22.43
N ARG A 81 8.19 19.54 21.16
CA ARG A 81 6.91 19.96 20.57
C ARG A 81 6.29 18.75 19.88
N ILE A 82 5.27 18.19 20.49
CA ILE A 82 4.69 16.91 20.08
C ILE A 82 3.39 17.15 19.31
N GLY A 83 3.33 16.61 18.10
CA GLY A 83 2.09 16.48 17.34
C GLY A 83 1.50 15.07 17.50
N VAL A 84 0.21 14.96 17.79
CA VAL A 84 -0.49 13.69 17.92
C VAL A 84 -1.54 13.58 16.80
N PHE A 85 -1.42 12.54 15.99
CA PHE A 85 -2.35 12.26 14.89
C PHE A 85 -3.05 10.93 15.13
N VAL A 86 -4.36 10.98 15.38
CA VAL A 86 -5.16 9.80 15.72
C VAL A 86 -5.89 9.30 14.48
N CYS A 87 -5.58 8.08 14.02
CA CYS A 87 -6.20 7.51 12.84
C CYS A 87 -7.51 6.77 13.17
N HIS A 88 -8.59 7.07 12.44
CA HIS A 88 -9.83 6.31 12.51
C HIS A 88 -9.70 4.92 11.86
N CYS A 89 -8.77 4.78 10.89
CA CYS A 89 -8.67 3.60 10.02
C CYS A 89 -10.02 3.24 9.37
N GLY A 90 -10.69 4.24 8.82
CA GLY A 90 -12.09 4.14 8.41
C GLY A 90 -12.99 3.85 9.61
N VAL A 91 -13.63 2.67 9.59
CA VAL A 91 -14.48 2.20 10.69
C VAL A 91 -13.78 1.19 11.61
N ASN A 92 -12.57 0.73 11.29
CA ASN A 92 -11.93 -0.35 12.04
C ASN A 92 -11.55 0.07 13.47
N ILE A 93 -10.96 1.25 13.62
CA ILE A 93 -10.63 1.81 14.94
C ILE A 93 -11.84 2.53 15.52
N SER A 94 -12.49 3.39 14.72
CA SER A 94 -13.58 4.24 15.21
C SER A 94 -14.85 3.50 15.60
N SER A 95 -15.02 2.24 15.19
CA SER A 95 -16.13 1.40 15.65
C SER A 95 -15.94 0.86 17.08
N VAL A 96 -14.72 0.86 17.60
CA VAL A 96 -14.35 0.32 18.91
C VAL A 96 -13.85 1.41 19.87
N VAL A 97 -13.07 2.36 19.33
CA VAL A 97 -12.45 3.44 20.09
C VAL A 97 -13.16 4.75 19.78
N ARG A 98 -13.52 5.51 20.81
CA ARG A 98 -14.05 6.86 20.66
C ARG A 98 -12.93 7.85 20.35
N VAL A 99 -12.54 7.92 19.07
CA VAL A 99 -11.42 8.74 18.58
C VAL A 99 -11.50 10.19 19.05
N PRO A 100 -12.65 10.89 19.05
CA PRO A 100 -12.73 12.26 19.57
C PRO A 100 -12.31 12.38 21.05
N GLU A 101 -12.62 11.39 21.89
CA GLU A 101 -12.21 11.40 23.31
C GLU A 101 -10.70 11.22 23.44
N VAL A 102 -10.09 10.39 22.59
CA VAL A 102 -8.63 10.21 22.54
C VAL A 102 -7.95 11.52 22.14
N VAL A 103 -8.51 12.23 21.15
CA VAL A 103 -8.02 13.55 20.71
C VAL A 103 -8.07 14.55 21.86
N GLU A 104 -9.20 14.66 22.57
CA GLU A 104 -9.32 15.58 23.72
C GLU A 104 -8.36 15.20 24.86
N TYR A 105 -8.21 13.91 25.15
CA TYR A 105 -7.24 13.47 26.13
C TYR A 105 -5.80 13.82 25.72
N ALA A 106 -5.45 13.58 24.46
CA ALA A 106 -4.09 13.88 23.98
C ALA A 106 -3.71 15.35 24.12
N LYS A 107 -4.66 16.28 24.00
CA LYS A 107 -4.44 17.73 24.23
C LYS A 107 -4.01 18.06 25.65
N THR A 108 -4.29 17.19 26.61
CA THR A 108 -3.94 17.40 28.03
C THR A 108 -2.54 16.93 28.38
N LEU A 109 -1.86 16.22 27.46
CA LEU A 109 -0.54 15.67 27.72
C LEU A 109 0.56 16.75 27.67
N PRO A 110 1.62 16.62 28.50
CA PRO A 110 2.70 17.59 28.50
C PRO A 110 3.42 17.63 27.14
N ASN A 111 3.80 18.82 26.71
CA ASN A 111 4.50 19.10 25.46
C ASN A 111 3.72 18.78 24.17
N VAL A 112 2.47 18.35 24.25
CA VAL A 112 1.59 18.20 23.10
C VAL A 112 1.09 19.57 22.67
N THR A 113 1.50 19.99 21.47
CA THR A 113 1.18 21.32 20.92
C THR A 113 0.16 21.27 19.80
N PHE A 114 -0.02 20.11 19.21
CA PHE A 114 -1.00 19.90 18.13
C PHE A 114 -1.62 18.52 18.23
N VAL A 115 -2.94 18.43 18.06
CA VAL A 115 -3.68 17.15 18.01
C VAL A 115 -4.73 17.21 16.92
N GLN A 116 -4.76 16.19 16.08
CA GLN A 116 -5.75 16.05 15.01
C GLN A 116 -6.10 14.57 14.80
N ASP A 117 -7.34 14.31 14.43
CA ASP A 117 -7.74 13.00 13.91
C ASP A 117 -7.76 12.96 12.39
N ASN A 118 -7.49 11.79 11.83
CA ASN A 118 -7.49 11.54 10.39
C ASN A 118 -8.27 10.28 10.07
N LEU A 119 -9.02 10.31 8.98
CA LEU A 119 -9.77 9.14 8.53
C LEU A 119 -8.83 7.98 8.15
N PHE A 120 -7.77 8.29 7.38
CA PHE A 120 -6.75 7.35 6.93
C PHE A 120 -5.38 8.02 6.92
N SER A 121 -4.62 7.92 8.00
CA SER A 121 -3.25 8.50 8.06
C SER A 121 -2.27 7.85 7.07
N CYS A 122 -2.58 6.67 6.55
CA CYS A 122 -1.76 5.96 5.57
C CYS A 122 -2.02 6.37 4.11
N SER A 123 -3.05 7.19 3.83
CA SER A 123 -3.31 7.66 2.48
C SER A 123 -2.27 8.70 2.04
N THR A 124 -1.97 8.75 0.75
CA THR A 124 -1.00 9.68 0.17
C THR A 124 -1.36 11.14 0.47
N ASP A 125 -2.64 11.48 0.38
CA ASP A 125 -3.13 12.83 0.65
C ASP A 125 -2.99 13.20 2.13
N ALA A 126 -3.32 12.28 3.05
CA ALA A 126 -3.14 12.52 4.47
C ALA A 126 -1.65 12.67 4.82
N GLN A 127 -0.77 11.86 4.25
CA GLN A 127 0.67 11.97 4.47
C GLN A 127 1.22 13.32 4.01
N ALA A 128 0.78 13.84 2.87
CA ALA A 128 1.16 15.18 2.41
C ALA A 128 0.69 16.26 3.39
N GLN A 129 -0.56 16.18 3.85
CA GLN A 129 -1.09 17.12 4.87
C GLN A 129 -0.33 17.03 6.19
N LEU A 130 0.02 15.84 6.65
CA LEU A 130 0.81 15.63 7.86
C LEU A 130 2.17 16.33 7.77
N VAL A 131 2.87 16.17 6.64
CA VAL A 131 4.16 16.85 6.41
C VAL A 131 4.01 18.37 6.47
N ASP A 132 2.96 18.92 5.89
CA ASP A 132 2.71 20.36 5.92
C ASP A 132 2.40 20.85 7.35
N ILE A 133 1.60 20.11 8.10
CA ILE A 133 1.29 20.43 9.50
C ILE A 133 2.55 20.38 10.36
N ILE A 134 3.38 19.34 10.23
CA ILE A 134 4.64 19.22 10.98
C ILE A 134 5.51 20.45 10.75
N LYS A 135 5.63 20.91 9.50
CA LYS A 135 6.41 22.12 9.16
C LYS A 135 5.78 23.39 9.71
N GLN A 136 4.46 23.57 9.55
CA GLN A 136 3.74 24.78 9.97
C GLN A 136 3.71 24.92 11.48
N GLN A 137 3.55 23.83 12.20
CA GLN A 137 3.48 23.81 13.66
C GLN A 137 4.85 23.67 14.31
N ASN A 138 5.91 23.50 13.53
CA ASN A 138 7.28 23.25 14.01
C ASN A 138 7.32 22.13 15.05
N LEU A 139 6.77 20.97 14.70
CA LEU A 139 6.69 19.77 15.53
C LEU A 139 7.96 18.96 15.46
#